data_f0c5cc32bc0f08a7f801037e1b2a7420
#
_entry.id   f0c5cc32bc0f08a7f801037e1b2a7420
#
_cell.length_a   1.000
_cell.length_b   1.000
_cell.length_c   1.000
_cell.angle_alpha   90.00
_cell.angle_beta   90.00
_cell.angle_gamma   90.00
#
_symmetry.space_group_name_H-M   'P 1'
#
loop_
_entity.id
_entity.type
_entity.pdbx_description
1 polymer ?
#
loop_
_entity_poly.entity_id
_entity_poly.type
_entity_poly.pdbx_seq_one_letter_code
_entity_poly.pdbx_strand_id
1 'polypeptide(L)'
;MYIVQGTITYKKSHGNGFFHTISKEGETFRFFSKKDNFSLFENCEVVLSRKNNTYFLDDFISLEETAPLRRNPGNFIAASWLAELAHSFTMPDRSELEFIKKCRSALMSDFDSKTLDSIENDYCTVSGFSSGEKKENLLTDYFSNSLNIRKSLLNQLKMRGNA
;
A
#
# COMPACT_ATOMS: atom_id res chain seq x y z
N MET A 1 -6.73 24.95 -3.20
CA MET A 1 -7.25 23.86 -2.36
C MET A 1 -7.63 22.68 -3.24
N TYR A 2 -7.23 21.50 -2.84
CA TYR A 2 -7.52 20.26 -3.56
C TYR A 2 -8.22 19.30 -2.60
N ILE A 3 -9.32 18.72 -3.02
CA ILE A 3 -10.04 17.69 -2.26
C ILE A 3 -9.84 16.37 -3.00
N VAL A 4 -9.23 15.39 -2.34
CA VAL A 4 -8.89 14.10 -2.94
C VAL A 4 -9.47 12.97 -2.12
N GLN A 5 -10.24 12.12 -2.75
CA GLN A 5 -10.79 10.91 -2.17
C GLN A 5 -10.07 9.70 -2.75
N GLY A 6 -9.53 8.83 -1.90
CA GLY A 6 -8.79 7.67 -2.37
C GLY A 6 -8.29 6.80 -1.24
N THR A 7 -7.31 5.95 -1.56
CA THR A 7 -6.70 5.00 -0.64
C THR A 7 -5.25 5.38 -0.36
N ILE A 8 -4.85 5.38 0.90
CA ILE A 8 -3.45 5.58 1.30
C ILE A 8 -2.66 4.33 0.93
N THR A 9 -1.76 4.45 -0.03
CA THR A 9 -0.98 3.32 -0.56
C THR A 9 0.49 3.33 -0.18
N TYR A 10 0.99 4.43 0.40
CA TYR A 10 2.39 4.52 0.79
C TYR A 10 2.59 5.57 1.87
N LYS A 11 3.55 5.31 2.75
CA LYS A 11 3.98 6.21 3.83
C LYS A 11 5.50 6.19 3.94
N LYS A 12 6.09 7.34 4.16
CA LYS A 12 7.53 7.46 4.42
C LYS A 12 7.80 8.57 5.42
N SER A 13 8.53 8.27 6.48
CA SER A 13 8.99 9.27 7.42
C SER A 13 10.03 10.19 6.75
N HIS A 14 9.93 11.50 6.97
CA HIS A 14 10.82 12.49 6.38
C HIS A 14 10.97 13.68 7.33
N GLY A 15 12.16 13.89 7.86
CA GLY A 15 12.40 14.95 8.83
C GLY A 15 11.51 14.79 10.07
N ASN A 16 10.72 15.82 10.36
CA ASN A 16 9.79 15.86 11.49
C ASN A 16 8.34 15.52 11.14
N GLY A 17 8.15 14.87 9.99
CA GLY A 17 6.81 14.50 9.52
C GLY A 17 6.83 13.31 8.60
N PHE A 18 5.79 13.18 7.80
CA PHE A 18 5.54 12.01 6.96
C PHE A 18 5.06 12.42 5.58
N PHE A 19 5.60 11.79 4.55
CA PHE A 19 4.99 11.80 3.23
C PHE A 19 4.03 10.62 3.12
N HIS A 20 2.85 10.91 2.56
CA HIS A 20 1.83 9.93 2.25
C HIS A 20 1.54 9.96 0.76
N THR A 21 1.21 8.81 0.18
CA THR A 21 0.64 8.74 -1.16
C THR A 21 -0.81 8.30 -1.06
N ILE A 22 -1.70 9.07 -1.65
CA ILE A 22 -3.10 8.72 -1.82
C ILE A 22 -3.35 8.40 -3.30
N SER A 23 -3.93 7.24 -3.57
CA SER A 23 -4.19 6.75 -4.92
C SER A 23 -5.67 6.82 -5.24
N LYS A 24 -5.99 7.33 -6.42
CA LYS A 24 -7.32 7.32 -7.01
C LYS A 24 -7.23 6.97 -8.49
N GLU A 25 -8.35 6.80 -9.15
CA GLU A 25 -8.35 6.47 -10.58
C GLU A 25 -7.63 7.55 -11.41
N GLY A 26 -6.63 7.12 -12.17
CA GLY A 26 -5.87 7.96 -13.09
C GLY A 26 -4.74 8.76 -12.48
N GLU A 27 -4.61 8.84 -11.15
CA GLU A 27 -3.55 9.63 -10.53
C GLU A 27 -3.23 9.24 -9.09
N THR A 28 -2.06 9.67 -8.63
CA THR A 28 -1.67 9.63 -7.22
C THR A 28 -1.26 11.02 -6.77
N PHE A 29 -1.52 11.32 -5.50
CA PHE A 29 -1.05 12.53 -4.85
C PHE A 29 -0.12 12.18 -3.71
N ARG A 30 1.03 12.85 -3.66
CA ARG A 30 1.96 12.75 -2.55
C ARG A 30 1.87 14.03 -1.72
N PHE A 31 1.58 13.88 -0.44
CA PHE A 31 1.42 15.02 0.46
C PHE A 31 2.16 14.84 1.77
N PHE A 32 2.52 15.95 2.39
CA PHE A 32 3.20 16.00 3.68
C PHE A 32 2.23 16.27 4.82
N SER A 33 2.43 15.57 5.94
CA SER A 33 1.72 15.79 7.19
C SER A 33 2.70 15.71 8.35
N LYS A 34 2.54 16.61 9.33
CA LYS A 34 3.38 16.57 10.54
C LYS A 34 3.09 15.39 11.45
N LYS A 35 1.87 14.86 11.38
CA LYS A 35 1.43 13.72 12.20
C LYS A 35 1.16 12.51 11.33
N ASP A 36 1.39 11.33 11.90
CA ASP A 36 1.05 10.07 11.26
C ASP A 36 -0.42 9.72 11.52
N ASN A 37 -1.32 10.35 10.77
CA ASN A 37 -2.76 10.22 10.94
C ASN A 37 -3.39 9.08 10.12
N PHE A 38 -2.62 8.45 9.24
CA PHE A 38 -3.16 7.49 8.28
C PHE A 38 -2.52 6.12 8.42
N SER A 39 -3.34 5.09 8.27
CA SER A 39 -2.89 3.71 8.11
C SER A 39 -2.76 3.36 6.64
N LEU A 40 -1.86 2.44 6.31
CA LEU A 40 -1.77 1.90 4.96
C LEU A 40 -3.10 1.23 4.57
N PHE A 41 -3.52 1.46 3.34
CA PHE A 41 -4.76 0.95 2.74
C PHE A 41 -6.05 1.50 3.37
N GLU A 42 -5.96 2.58 4.13
CA GLU A 42 -7.12 3.32 4.62
C GLU A 42 -7.74 4.13 3.48
N ASN A 43 -9.06 4.09 3.35
CA ASN A 43 -9.79 5.02 2.48
C ASN A 43 -10.07 6.30 3.23
N CYS A 44 -9.82 7.42 2.57
CA CYS A 44 -10.01 8.73 3.19
C CYS A 44 -10.27 9.81 2.14
N GLU A 45 -10.76 10.94 2.62
CA GLU A 45 -10.80 12.18 1.88
C GLU A 45 -9.81 13.13 2.53
N VAL A 46 -8.95 13.74 1.75
CA VAL A 46 -7.95 14.70 2.23
C VAL A 46 -8.16 16.05 1.56
N VAL A 47 -7.96 17.10 2.33
CA VAL A 47 -7.95 18.48 1.84
C VAL A 47 -6.49 18.94 1.83
N LEU A 48 -6.00 19.28 0.66
CA LEU A 48 -4.61 19.62 0.44
C LEU A 48 -4.47 21.07 -0.03
N SER A 49 -3.41 21.72 0.43
CA SER A 49 -2.92 22.96 -0.15
C SER A 49 -1.59 22.73 -0.83
N ARG A 50 -1.28 23.51 -1.86
CA ARG A 50 -0.02 23.39 -2.60
C ARG A 50 0.85 24.60 -2.33
N LYS A 51 2.10 24.34 -1.96
CA LYS A 51 3.13 25.36 -1.77
C LYS A 51 4.45 24.85 -2.33
N ASN A 52 5.06 25.60 -3.26
CA ASN A 52 6.34 25.26 -3.88
C ASN A 52 6.39 23.81 -4.41
N ASN A 53 5.37 23.43 -5.18
CA ASN A 53 5.22 22.07 -5.77
C ASN A 53 5.05 20.93 -4.75
N THR A 54 4.84 21.24 -3.48
CA THR A 54 4.56 20.25 -2.44
C THR A 54 3.12 20.42 -1.96
N TYR A 55 2.42 19.30 -1.83
CA TYR A 55 1.08 19.28 -1.21
C TYR A 55 1.23 19.09 0.29
N PHE A 56 0.42 19.84 1.04
CA PHE A 56 0.36 19.77 2.50
C PHE A 56 -1.05 19.43 2.94
N LEU A 57 -1.17 18.57 3.95
CA LEU A 57 -2.46 18.22 4.52
C LEU A 57 -3.02 19.36 5.35
N ASP A 58 -4.22 19.83 4.99
CA ASP A 58 -4.96 20.83 5.76
C ASP A 58 -6.03 20.19 6.63
N ASP A 59 -6.72 19.17 6.11
CA ASP A 59 -7.79 18.47 6.82
C ASP A 59 -8.01 17.09 6.20
N PHE A 60 -8.68 16.20 6.94
CA PHE A 60 -8.99 14.86 6.42
C PHE A 60 -10.20 14.25 7.13
N ILE A 61 -10.84 13.32 6.43
CA ILE A 61 -11.92 12.47 6.95
C ILE A 61 -11.60 11.02 6.55
N SER A 62 -11.61 10.11 7.53
CA SER A 62 -11.58 8.68 7.22
C SER A 62 -12.94 8.27 6.68
N LEU A 63 -12.97 7.61 5.52
CA LEU A 63 -14.20 7.14 4.88
C LEU A 63 -14.63 5.76 5.38
N GLU A 64 -13.76 5.10 6.10
CA GLU A 64 -14.05 3.81 6.73
C GLU A 64 -13.80 3.89 8.22
N GLU A 65 -14.74 3.36 9.02
CA GLU A 65 -14.64 3.33 10.47
C GLU A 65 -13.43 2.55 10.96
N THR A 66 -12.96 1.58 10.17
CA THR A 66 -11.82 0.75 10.54
C THR A 66 -10.82 0.64 9.39
N ALA A 67 -9.67 1.28 9.54
CA ALA A 67 -8.52 1.01 8.69
C ALA A 67 -8.02 -0.44 8.94
N PRO A 68 -7.51 -1.14 7.91
CA PRO A 68 -7.07 -2.53 8.05
C PRO A 68 -6.14 -2.78 9.24
N LEU A 69 -5.16 -1.93 9.45
CA LEU A 69 -4.18 -2.10 10.53
C LEU A 69 -4.72 -1.75 11.92
N ARG A 70 -5.80 -0.98 12.01
CA ARG A 70 -6.49 -0.77 13.29
C ARG A 70 -7.23 -2.04 13.71
N ARG A 71 -7.77 -2.77 12.74
CA ARG A 71 -8.46 -4.03 12.96
C ARG A 71 -7.50 -5.18 13.23
N ASN A 72 -6.43 -5.27 12.44
CA ASN A 72 -5.42 -6.32 12.51
C ASN A 72 -4.00 -5.72 12.54
N PRO A 73 -3.54 -5.16 13.68
CA PRO A 73 -2.21 -4.54 13.74
C PRO A 73 -1.07 -5.54 13.50
N GLY A 74 -1.31 -6.84 13.70
CA GLY A 74 -0.34 -7.90 13.37
C GLY A 74 -0.03 -8.02 11.88
N ASN A 75 -0.83 -7.40 11.01
CA ASN A 75 -0.61 -7.39 9.57
C ASN A 75 0.28 -6.22 9.10
N PHE A 76 0.97 -5.54 10.01
CA PHE A 76 1.80 -4.38 9.66
C PHE A 76 2.88 -4.69 8.63
N ILE A 77 3.59 -5.81 8.77
CA ILE A 77 4.65 -6.19 7.83
C ILE A 77 4.04 -6.53 6.47
N ALA A 78 2.91 -7.25 6.46
CA ALA A 78 2.17 -7.55 5.23
C ALA A 78 1.74 -6.24 4.53
N ALA A 79 1.15 -5.31 5.26
CA ALA A 79 0.74 -4.02 4.70
C ALA A 79 1.94 -3.24 4.12
N SER A 80 3.08 -3.26 4.80
CA SER A 80 4.29 -2.60 4.32
C SER A 80 4.79 -3.18 2.99
N TRP A 81 4.76 -4.49 2.84
CA TRP A 81 5.13 -5.13 1.58
C TRP A 81 4.12 -4.84 0.47
N LEU A 82 2.83 -4.98 0.75
CA LEU A 82 1.78 -4.70 -0.24
C LEU A 82 1.79 -3.22 -0.67
N ALA A 83 2.15 -2.31 0.23
CA ALA A 83 2.32 -0.90 -0.11
C ALA A 83 3.47 -0.67 -1.10
N GLU A 84 4.57 -1.43 -0.99
CA GLU A 84 5.65 -1.37 -1.97
C GLU A 84 5.15 -1.77 -3.37
N LEU A 85 4.34 -2.83 -3.45
CA LEU A 85 3.73 -3.24 -4.71
C LEU A 85 2.80 -2.15 -5.27
N ALA A 86 1.90 -1.63 -4.45
CA ALA A 86 0.93 -0.61 -4.84
C ALA A 86 1.59 0.72 -5.22
N HIS A 87 2.69 1.07 -4.58
CA HIS A 87 3.44 2.29 -4.85
C HIS A 87 4.03 2.33 -6.28
N SER A 88 4.20 1.18 -6.91
CA SER A 88 4.65 1.11 -8.30
C SER A 88 3.64 1.69 -9.29
N PHE A 89 2.36 1.79 -8.91
CA PHE A 89 1.29 2.33 -9.74
C PHE A 89 1.20 3.85 -9.57
N THR A 90 1.71 4.60 -10.53
CA THR A 90 1.70 6.08 -10.49
C THR A 90 0.43 6.69 -11.04
N MET A 91 -0.21 6.01 -12.00
CA MET A 91 -1.47 6.41 -12.63
C MET A 91 -2.42 5.20 -12.64
N PRO A 92 -2.94 4.80 -11.46
CA PRO A 92 -3.63 3.52 -11.36
C PRO A 92 -4.90 3.49 -12.21
N ASP A 93 -4.96 2.49 -13.09
CA ASP A 93 -6.16 2.18 -13.85
C ASP A 93 -7.15 1.38 -12.98
N ARG A 94 -8.26 0.99 -13.58
CA ARG A 94 -9.31 0.25 -12.87
C ARG A 94 -8.80 -1.09 -12.32
N SER A 95 -7.98 -1.83 -13.07
CA SER A 95 -7.48 -3.13 -12.61
C SER A 95 -6.45 -2.97 -11.50
N GLU A 96 -5.64 -1.92 -11.52
CA GLU A 96 -4.70 -1.60 -10.46
C GLU A 96 -5.41 -1.16 -9.17
N LEU A 97 -6.51 -0.41 -9.29
CA LEU A 97 -7.36 -0.06 -8.14
C LEU A 97 -8.07 -1.28 -7.55
N GLU A 98 -8.51 -2.22 -8.37
CA GLU A 98 -9.08 -3.49 -7.89
C GLU A 98 -8.02 -4.32 -7.14
N PHE A 99 -6.77 -4.30 -7.60
CA PHE A 99 -5.66 -4.91 -6.88
C PHE A 99 -5.46 -4.25 -5.50
N ILE A 100 -5.46 -2.91 -5.42
CA ILE A 100 -5.34 -2.17 -4.15
C ILE A 100 -6.50 -2.54 -3.20
N LYS A 101 -7.71 -2.63 -3.71
CA LYS A 101 -8.88 -3.05 -2.95
C LYS A 101 -8.76 -4.48 -2.43
N LYS A 102 -8.21 -5.38 -3.23
CA LYS A 102 -7.93 -6.76 -2.82
C LYS A 102 -6.90 -6.80 -1.67
N CYS A 103 -5.85 -6.00 -1.75
CA CYS A 103 -4.88 -5.86 -0.66
C CYS A 103 -5.54 -5.41 0.64
N ARG A 104 -6.39 -4.39 0.57
CA ARG A 104 -7.13 -3.90 1.74
C ARG A 104 -8.01 -4.98 2.36
N SER A 105 -8.77 -5.69 1.54
CA SER A 105 -9.64 -6.77 2.02
C SER A 105 -8.84 -7.90 2.68
N ALA A 106 -7.71 -8.27 2.12
CA ALA A 106 -6.83 -9.30 2.68
C ALA A 106 -6.24 -8.90 4.03
N LEU A 107 -5.91 -7.62 4.20
CA LEU A 107 -5.36 -7.09 5.45
C LEU A 107 -6.40 -6.96 6.57
N MET A 108 -7.69 -7.01 6.24
CA MET A 108 -8.77 -6.98 7.23
C MET A 108 -9.09 -8.35 7.81
N SER A 109 -8.54 -9.41 7.27
CA SER A 109 -8.71 -10.79 7.72
C SER A 109 -7.36 -11.40 8.09
N ASP A 110 -7.35 -12.68 8.44
CA ASP A 110 -6.11 -13.41 8.70
C ASP A 110 -5.28 -13.50 7.43
N PHE A 111 -4.08 -12.95 7.48
CA PHE A 111 -3.16 -12.92 6.36
C PHE A 111 -2.22 -14.12 6.44
N ASP A 112 -2.29 -15.03 5.48
CA ASP A 112 -1.49 -16.24 5.42
C ASP A 112 -0.65 -16.35 4.14
N SER A 113 0.14 -17.42 4.03
CA SER A 113 1.01 -17.65 2.87
C SER A 113 0.26 -17.80 1.56
N LYS A 114 -0.94 -18.40 1.59
CA LYS A 114 -1.78 -18.55 0.40
C LYS A 114 -2.32 -17.19 -0.06
N THR A 115 -2.70 -16.34 0.88
CA THR A 115 -3.15 -14.97 0.61
C THR A 115 -2.03 -14.17 -0.04
N LEU A 116 -0.82 -14.22 0.51
CA LEU A 116 0.34 -13.55 -0.06
C LEU A 116 0.62 -14.03 -1.49
N ASP A 117 0.64 -15.34 -1.70
CA ASP A 117 0.91 -15.92 -3.01
C ASP A 117 -0.13 -15.48 -4.05
N SER A 118 -1.40 -15.50 -3.68
CA SER A 118 -2.51 -15.04 -4.54
C SER A 118 -2.35 -13.56 -4.91
N ILE A 119 -2.02 -12.70 -3.95
CA ILE A 119 -1.85 -11.26 -4.19
C ILE A 119 -0.63 -11.00 -5.07
N GLU A 120 0.48 -11.65 -4.82
CA GLU A 120 1.69 -11.47 -5.64
C GLU A 120 1.48 -11.95 -7.08
N ASN A 121 0.74 -13.03 -7.27
CA ASN A 121 0.36 -13.51 -8.61
C ASN A 121 -0.54 -12.50 -9.32
N ASP A 122 -1.51 -11.93 -8.62
CA ASP A 122 -2.38 -10.87 -9.19
C ASP A 122 -1.57 -9.63 -9.54
N TYR A 123 -0.61 -9.25 -8.71
CA TYR A 123 0.28 -8.13 -9.01
C TYR A 123 1.01 -8.36 -10.34
N CYS A 124 1.60 -9.54 -10.52
CA CYS A 124 2.30 -9.88 -11.75
C CYS A 124 1.38 -9.82 -12.97
N THR A 125 0.13 -10.30 -12.84
CA THR A 125 -0.87 -10.24 -13.90
C THR A 125 -1.26 -8.79 -14.24
N VAL A 126 -1.57 -7.99 -13.23
CA VAL A 126 -1.99 -6.59 -13.41
C VAL A 126 -0.86 -5.75 -13.99
N SER A 127 0.37 -6.02 -13.59
CA SER A 127 1.56 -5.31 -14.09
C SER A 127 1.99 -5.74 -15.50
N GLY A 128 1.34 -6.73 -16.09
CA GLY A 128 1.62 -7.18 -17.46
C GLY A 128 2.88 -8.02 -17.61
N PHE A 129 3.39 -8.60 -16.53
CA PHE A 129 4.55 -9.51 -16.62
C PHE A 129 4.19 -10.78 -17.37
N SER A 130 5.11 -11.25 -18.22
CA SER A 130 4.87 -12.46 -19.00
C SER A 130 4.80 -13.70 -18.11
N SER A 131 3.91 -14.64 -18.47
CA SER A 131 3.71 -15.88 -17.73
C SER A 131 4.90 -16.83 -17.74
N GLY A 132 5.95 -16.55 -18.51
CA GLY A 132 7.14 -17.39 -18.64
C GLY A 132 8.21 -17.17 -17.56
N GLU A 133 8.13 -16.07 -16.80
CA GLU A 133 9.09 -15.76 -15.76
C GLU A 133 8.57 -16.17 -14.39
N LYS A 134 9.48 -16.69 -13.55
CA LYS A 134 9.13 -17.02 -12.18
C LYS A 134 8.86 -15.77 -11.38
N LYS A 135 7.77 -15.73 -10.64
CA LYS A 135 7.38 -14.64 -9.75
C LYS A 135 8.53 -14.15 -8.87
N GLU A 136 9.29 -15.07 -8.26
CA GLU A 136 10.43 -14.73 -7.40
C GLU A 136 11.47 -13.86 -8.11
N ASN A 137 11.80 -14.19 -9.36
CA ASN A 137 12.76 -13.41 -10.14
C ASN A 137 12.22 -12.00 -10.46
N LEU A 138 10.95 -11.91 -10.83
CA LEU A 138 10.31 -10.63 -11.13
C LEU A 138 10.31 -9.72 -9.92
N LEU A 139 9.89 -10.23 -8.76
CA LEU A 139 9.85 -9.45 -7.53
C LEU A 139 11.25 -9.05 -7.05
N THR A 140 12.23 -9.94 -7.21
CA THR A 140 13.64 -9.66 -6.87
C THR A 140 14.20 -8.52 -7.72
N ASP A 141 13.95 -8.53 -9.03
CA ASP A 141 14.50 -7.53 -9.95
C ASP A 141 13.85 -6.15 -9.75
N TYR A 142 12.53 -6.11 -9.58
CA TYR A 142 11.79 -4.85 -9.49
C TYR A 142 11.74 -4.23 -8.10
N PHE A 143 11.88 -5.03 -7.05
CA PHE A 143 11.76 -4.58 -5.66
C PHE A 143 13.01 -4.86 -4.83
N SER A 144 14.18 -4.76 -5.45
CA SER A 144 15.47 -5.08 -4.80
C SER A 144 15.68 -4.33 -3.48
N ASN A 145 15.24 -3.07 -3.39
CA ASN A 145 15.37 -2.24 -2.20
C ASN A 145 14.39 -2.61 -1.07
N SER A 146 13.35 -3.39 -1.38
CA SER A 146 12.29 -3.75 -0.44
C SER A 146 12.24 -5.23 -0.11
N LEU A 147 13.22 -6.01 -0.58
CA LEU A 147 13.26 -7.47 -0.36
C LEU A 147 13.36 -7.86 1.11
N ASN A 148 13.95 -7.01 1.94
CA ASN A 148 14.04 -7.26 3.38
C ASN A 148 12.66 -7.29 4.03
N ILE A 149 11.74 -6.44 3.57
CA ILE A 149 10.36 -6.41 4.06
C ILE A 149 9.67 -7.73 3.69
N ARG A 150 9.80 -8.16 2.43
CA ARG A 150 9.20 -9.42 1.96
C ARG A 150 9.77 -10.62 2.71
N LYS A 151 11.08 -10.65 2.93
CA LYS A 151 11.75 -11.70 3.68
C LYS A 151 11.23 -11.79 5.12
N SER A 152 11.08 -10.64 5.78
CA SER A 152 10.52 -10.57 7.13
C SER A 152 9.08 -11.09 7.16
N LEU A 153 8.27 -10.75 6.15
CA LEU A 153 6.91 -11.24 6.02
C LEU A 153 6.87 -12.76 5.85
N LEU A 154 7.67 -13.30 4.95
CA LEU A 154 7.75 -14.75 4.72
C LEU A 154 8.13 -15.50 6.01
N ASN A 155 9.09 -14.97 6.77
CA ASN A 155 9.47 -15.54 8.06
C ASN A 155 8.33 -15.50 9.07
N GLN A 156 7.61 -14.38 9.16
CA GLN A 156 6.46 -14.24 10.05
C GLN A 156 5.35 -15.25 9.70
N LEU A 157 5.04 -15.39 8.42
CA LEU A 157 3.99 -16.31 7.95
C LEU A 157 4.38 -17.77 8.19
N LYS A 158 5.65 -18.11 8.01
CA LYS A 158 6.19 -19.46 8.30
C LYS A 158 6.04 -19.79 9.80
N MET A 159 6.36 -18.85 10.68
CA MET A 159 6.22 -19.03 12.12
C MET A 159 4.76 -19.22 12.53
N ARG A 160 3.84 -18.47 11.95
CA ARG A 160 2.39 -18.61 12.20
C ARG A 160 1.87 -19.98 11.74
N GLY A 161 2.34 -20.47 10.59
CA GLY A 161 1.93 -21.77 10.06
C GLY A 161 2.41 -22.95 10.89
N ASN A 162 3.43 -22.77 11.73
CA ASN A 162 3.99 -23.80 12.61
C ASN A 162 3.45 -23.71 14.06
N ALA A 163 2.55 -22.79 14.32
CA ALA A 163 1.98 -22.58 15.64
C ALA A 163 0.77 -23.48 15.91
#